data_6a21995a9bc20248d3a963640287db6b
#
_entry.id   6a21995a9bc20248d3a963640287db6b
#
_cell.length_a   1.000
_cell.length_b   1.000
_cell.length_c   1.000
_cell.angle_alpha   90.00
_cell.angle_beta   90.00
_cell.angle_gamma   90.00
#
_symmetry.space_group_name_H-M   'P 1'
#
loop_
_entity.id
_entity.type
_entity.pdbx_description
1 polymer ?
#
loop_
_entity_poly.entity_id
_entity_poly.type
_entity_poly.pdbx_seq_one_letter_code
_entity_poly.pdbx_strand_id
1 'polypeptide(L)'
;MAELKLPITNELGYYDIRMESIGGMGANLAGQILAEACILKMGYNGVNFASYGSEKKGTPVKSFVRLCATDQEVTDNSPVERPHLLAVFAEQLIGNVPITQGFAKGSVVAVNTTLSPEEVMDELELPGCKVYCVDALKISMEEKIPLNTAMLGAIAKVSGFIDPEAIKDLIKEKIGKRYPHMVDGNMKAFDRGFTEGTEADLSDSDKYPEVDFHRVKPDLGFENEPMGGIITNPGNTILKNHAASRVGYVPLWHEDLCTHCGDCDLTCPDHCMVFEKDLNEKGKEMVFMRGVDYNYCKGCLRCVDICPPDALTAEVESTVDIKELRADLRSRL
;
A
#
# COMPACT_ATOMS: atom_id res chain seq x y z
N MET A 1 -37.11 11.58 -10.81
CA MET A 1 -35.73 11.05 -10.83
C MET A 1 -35.74 9.85 -9.90
N ALA A 2 -35.22 8.70 -10.31
CA ALA A 2 -35.10 7.56 -9.41
C ALA A 2 -34.21 7.98 -8.22
N GLU A 3 -34.62 7.65 -7.01
CA GLU A 3 -33.86 7.91 -5.81
C GLU A 3 -32.53 7.14 -5.91
N LEU A 4 -31.43 7.87 -5.96
CA LEU A 4 -30.08 7.28 -5.99
C LEU A 4 -29.80 6.65 -4.63
N LYS A 5 -29.80 5.32 -4.57
CA LYS A 5 -29.57 4.56 -3.35
C LYS A 5 -28.17 3.97 -3.35
N LEU A 6 -27.41 4.25 -2.29
CA LEU A 6 -26.17 3.52 -2.00
C LEU A 6 -26.50 2.11 -1.51
N PRO A 7 -25.71 1.07 -1.87
CA PRO A 7 -26.04 -0.32 -1.53
C PRO A 7 -26.02 -0.59 -0.02
N ILE A 8 -25.09 0.07 0.69
CA ILE A 8 -24.92 0.02 2.15
C ILE A 8 -24.30 1.34 2.59
N THR A 9 -24.57 1.77 3.81
CA THR A 9 -23.96 2.97 4.39
C THR A 9 -23.63 2.74 5.87
N ASN A 10 -22.66 3.53 6.38
CA ASN A 10 -22.39 3.61 7.80
C ASN A 10 -23.51 4.40 8.54
N GLU A 11 -23.35 4.56 9.86
CA GLU A 11 -24.28 5.29 10.72
C GLU A 11 -24.51 6.75 10.32
N LEU A 12 -23.52 7.35 9.62
CA LEU A 12 -23.59 8.72 9.10
C LEU A 12 -24.16 8.80 7.68
N GLY A 13 -24.65 7.68 7.12
CA GLY A 13 -25.19 7.65 5.77
C GLY A 13 -24.14 7.65 4.66
N TYR A 14 -22.87 7.35 4.95
CA TYR A 14 -21.78 7.34 3.97
C TYR A 14 -21.46 5.95 3.47
N TYR A 15 -21.18 5.85 2.18
CA TYR A 15 -20.48 4.72 1.57
C TYR A 15 -18.99 5.04 1.47
N ASP A 16 -18.19 4.31 2.18
CA ASP A 16 -16.76 4.56 2.34
C ASP A 16 -15.92 3.62 1.49
N ILE A 17 -15.01 4.18 0.70
CA ILE A 17 -14.04 3.47 -0.13
C ILE A 17 -12.63 3.80 0.35
N ARG A 18 -11.82 2.78 0.56
CA ARG A 18 -10.40 2.91 0.92
C ARG A 18 -9.53 2.24 -0.11
N MET A 19 -8.59 2.98 -0.66
CA MET A 19 -7.60 2.48 -1.61
C MET A 19 -6.25 2.44 -0.93
N GLU A 20 -5.66 1.26 -0.85
CA GLU A 20 -4.35 1.00 -0.28
C GLU A 20 -3.32 0.87 -1.41
N SER A 21 -2.25 1.64 -1.35
CA SER A 21 -1.29 1.75 -2.45
C SER A 21 0.11 2.12 -1.95
N ILE A 22 1.05 2.14 -2.87
CA ILE A 22 2.38 2.73 -2.70
C ILE A 22 2.47 4.01 -3.52
N GLY A 23 3.18 5.00 -3.01
CA GLY A 23 3.39 6.28 -3.68
C GLY A 23 3.99 6.11 -5.07
N GLY A 24 3.28 6.63 -6.10
CA GLY A 24 3.65 6.49 -7.51
C GLY A 24 2.70 5.61 -8.33
N MET A 25 1.87 4.76 -7.73
CA MET A 25 0.94 3.86 -8.44
C MET A 25 -0.40 4.53 -8.82
N GLY A 26 -0.60 5.79 -8.46
CA GLY A 26 -1.73 6.59 -8.94
C GLY A 26 -3.07 6.41 -8.20
N ALA A 27 -3.10 5.81 -7.01
CA ALA A 27 -4.33 5.61 -6.24
C ALA A 27 -5.05 6.92 -5.90
N ASN A 28 -4.32 8.00 -5.62
CA ASN A 28 -4.96 9.29 -5.35
C ASN A 28 -5.66 9.86 -6.59
N LEU A 29 -5.05 9.73 -7.77
CA LEU A 29 -5.69 10.13 -9.03
C LEU A 29 -6.90 9.25 -9.32
N ALA A 30 -6.82 7.94 -9.06
CA ALA A 30 -7.96 7.04 -9.17
C ALA A 30 -9.11 7.47 -8.24
N GLY A 31 -8.82 7.75 -6.97
CA GLY A 31 -9.81 8.24 -6.01
C GLY A 31 -10.46 9.54 -6.45
N GLN A 32 -9.68 10.47 -6.99
CA GLN A 32 -10.20 11.73 -7.52
C GLN A 32 -11.13 11.51 -8.73
N ILE A 33 -10.72 10.68 -9.70
CA ILE A 33 -11.55 10.36 -10.87
C ILE A 33 -12.84 9.66 -10.42
N LEU A 34 -12.74 8.70 -9.52
CA LEU A 34 -13.87 7.96 -8.99
C LEU A 34 -14.89 8.86 -8.28
N ALA A 35 -14.41 9.72 -7.36
CA ALA A 35 -15.27 10.64 -6.64
C ALA A 35 -15.96 11.62 -7.61
N GLU A 36 -15.23 12.22 -8.54
CA GLU A 36 -15.80 13.14 -9.51
C GLU A 36 -16.81 12.44 -10.44
N ALA A 37 -16.56 11.19 -10.85
CA ALA A 37 -17.52 10.41 -11.62
C ALA A 37 -18.83 10.21 -10.86
N CYS A 38 -18.73 9.78 -9.61
CA CYS A 38 -19.90 9.59 -8.75
C CYS A 38 -20.66 10.91 -8.50
N ILE A 39 -19.95 12.02 -8.28
CA ILE A 39 -20.56 13.32 -7.99
C ILE A 39 -21.11 13.98 -9.25
N LEU A 40 -20.28 14.14 -10.29
CA LEU A 40 -20.63 14.98 -11.45
C LEU A 40 -21.50 14.27 -12.49
N LYS A 41 -21.38 12.93 -12.60
CA LYS A 41 -22.08 12.15 -13.63
C LYS A 41 -23.22 11.32 -13.05
N MET A 42 -23.05 10.78 -11.83
CA MET A 42 -24.06 9.95 -11.21
C MET A 42 -25.00 10.72 -10.27
N GLY A 43 -24.59 11.91 -9.78
CA GLY A 43 -25.42 12.78 -8.94
C GLY A 43 -25.38 12.46 -7.44
N TYR A 44 -24.45 11.64 -6.97
CA TYR A 44 -24.16 11.51 -5.53
C TYR A 44 -23.49 12.80 -5.01
N ASN A 45 -23.48 12.96 -3.69
CA ASN A 45 -22.59 13.89 -3.04
C ASN A 45 -21.40 13.12 -2.45
N GLY A 46 -20.24 13.78 -2.23
CA GLY A 46 -19.08 13.07 -1.71
C GLY A 46 -17.81 13.89 -1.68
N VAL A 47 -16.73 13.25 -1.21
CA VAL A 47 -15.39 13.84 -1.07
C VAL A 47 -14.32 12.81 -1.37
N ASN A 48 -13.18 13.29 -1.91
CA ASN A 48 -11.94 12.51 -2.01
C ASN A 48 -10.83 13.21 -1.25
N PHE A 49 -10.07 12.46 -0.50
CA PHE A 49 -8.86 12.92 0.19
C PHE A 49 -7.85 11.78 0.30
N ALA A 50 -6.60 12.10 0.62
CA ALA A 50 -5.55 11.11 0.70
C ALA A 50 -4.67 11.30 1.92
N SER A 51 -4.11 10.19 2.41
CA SER A 51 -3.11 10.16 3.46
C SER A 51 -1.78 9.68 2.87
N TYR A 52 -0.73 10.43 3.13
CA TYR A 52 0.62 10.16 2.66
C TYR A 52 1.55 9.96 3.85
N GLY A 53 2.58 9.13 3.67
CA GLY A 53 3.73 9.13 4.54
C GLY A 53 4.60 10.36 4.35
N SER A 54 5.71 10.44 5.09
CA SER A 54 6.69 11.54 4.98
C SER A 54 7.35 11.62 3.59
N GLU A 55 7.42 10.52 2.87
CA GLU A 55 7.97 10.43 1.52
C GLU A 55 6.86 10.24 0.48
N LYS A 56 6.96 10.93 -0.67
CA LYS A 56 5.93 10.88 -1.72
C LYS A 56 6.03 9.66 -2.64
N LYS A 57 7.17 8.95 -2.67
CA LYS A 57 7.38 7.78 -3.52
C LYS A 57 7.86 6.60 -2.68
N GLY A 58 7.35 5.41 -2.99
CA GLY A 58 7.80 4.18 -2.36
C GLY A 58 7.28 3.93 -0.94
N THR A 59 6.47 4.83 -0.37
CA THR A 59 5.84 4.63 0.94
C THR A 59 4.35 4.32 0.81
N PRO A 60 3.73 3.62 1.77
CA PRO A 60 2.30 3.37 1.77
C PRO A 60 1.50 4.67 1.67
N VAL A 61 0.52 4.68 0.78
CA VAL A 61 -0.40 5.79 0.53
C VAL A 61 -1.82 5.26 0.57
N LYS A 62 -2.70 5.99 1.23
CA LYS A 62 -4.13 5.69 1.23
C LYS A 62 -4.89 6.80 0.51
N SER A 63 -5.83 6.43 -0.35
CA SER A 63 -6.81 7.34 -0.91
C SER A 63 -8.20 6.94 -0.43
N PHE A 64 -8.98 7.92 -0.04
CA PHE A 64 -10.31 7.73 0.50
C PHE A 64 -11.33 8.41 -0.38
N VAL A 65 -12.44 7.73 -0.64
CA VAL A 65 -13.63 8.32 -1.26
C VAL A 65 -14.80 8.04 -0.34
N ARG A 66 -15.54 9.07 -0.01
CA ARG A 66 -16.75 9.00 0.82
C ARG A 66 -17.90 9.54 0.01
N LEU A 67 -18.93 8.74 -0.19
CA LEU A 67 -20.11 9.09 -0.96
C LEU A 67 -21.33 9.12 -0.04
N CYS A 68 -22.26 10.02 -0.31
CA CYS A 68 -23.57 10.08 0.35
C CYS A 68 -24.68 10.42 -0.64
N ALA A 69 -25.92 10.40 -0.18
CA ALA A 69 -27.06 10.81 -0.97
C ALA A 69 -26.96 12.30 -1.38
N THR A 70 -27.67 12.65 -2.44
CA THR A 70 -27.59 14.01 -3.04
C THR A 70 -28.02 15.14 -2.10
N ASP A 71 -28.91 14.85 -1.16
CA ASP A 71 -29.45 15.78 -0.18
C ASP A 71 -28.62 15.84 1.14
N GLN A 72 -27.55 15.08 1.20
CA GLN A 72 -26.65 15.00 2.35
C GLN A 72 -25.28 15.59 2.02
N GLU A 73 -24.63 16.24 2.98
CA GLU A 73 -23.27 16.73 2.88
C GLU A 73 -22.30 15.84 3.68
N VAL A 74 -21.10 15.65 3.15
CA VAL A 74 -20.02 14.99 3.87
C VAL A 74 -19.37 16.00 4.81
N THR A 75 -19.58 15.82 6.11
CA THR A 75 -19.01 16.67 7.17
C THR A 75 -17.78 16.07 7.84
N ASP A 76 -17.51 14.77 7.60
CA ASP A 76 -16.39 14.04 8.19
C ASP A 76 -15.28 13.81 7.16
N ASN A 77 -14.12 14.43 7.38
CA ASN A 77 -12.90 14.26 6.58
C ASN A 77 -11.84 13.41 7.29
N SER A 78 -12.21 12.66 8.33
CA SER A 78 -11.30 11.72 8.98
C SER A 78 -10.97 10.54 8.06
N PRO A 79 -9.82 9.89 8.22
CA PRO A 79 -9.49 8.68 7.48
C PRO A 79 -10.58 7.61 7.58
N VAL A 80 -10.86 6.92 6.47
CA VAL A 80 -11.83 5.82 6.44
C VAL A 80 -11.27 4.63 7.22
N GLU A 81 -11.85 4.36 8.36
CA GLU A 81 -11.49 3.25 9.24
C GLU A 81 -12.19 1.95 8.83
N ARG A 82 -13.48 2.03 8.49
CA ARG A 82 -14.33 0.88 8.11
C ARG A 82 -14.81 1.04 6.66
N PRO A 83 -14.03 0.57 5.67
CA PRO A 83 -14.43 0.68 4.28
C PRO A 83 -15.51 -0.35 3.90
N HIS A 84 -16.49 0.09 3.11
CA HIS A 84 -17.44 -0.79 2.42
C HIS A 84 -16.81 -1.39 1.15
N LEU A 85 -15.86 -0.65 0.54
CA LEU A 85 -15.03 -1.12 -0.56
C LEU A 85 -13.55 -0.87 -0.24
N LEU A 86 -12.76 -1.93 -0.26
CA LEU A 86 -11.31 -1.89 -0.16
C LEU A 86 -10.71 -2.14 -1.54
N ALA A 87 -9.77 -1.30 -1.98
CA ALA A 87 -9.02 -1.53 -3.22
C ALA A 87 -7.52 -1.57 -2.94
N VAL A 88 -6.87 -2.68 -3.24
CA VAL A 88 -5.44 -2.91 -3.03
C VAL A 88 -4.70 -2.79 -4.35
N PHE A 89 -3.94 -1.70 -4.52
CA PHE A 89 -3.19 -1.40 -5.74
C PHE A 89 -1.81 -2.08 -5.76
N ALA A 90 -1.24 -2.30 -4.59
CA ALA A 90 0.12 -2.79 -4.41
C ALA A 90 0.12 -4.10 -3.61
N GLU A 91 0.45 -5.20 -4.27
CA GLU A 91 0.55 -6.53 -3.65
C GLU A 91 1.57 -6.56 -2.51
N GLN A 92 2.64 -5.74 -2.60
CA GLN A 92 3.67 -5.64 -1.55
C GLN A 92 3.14 -5.16 -0.19
N LEU A 93 1.93 -4.61 -0.13
CA LEU A 93 1.29 -4.24 1.14
C LEU A 93 0.77 -5.46 1.91
N ILE A 94 0.47 -6.56 1.20
CA ILE A 94 -0.04 -7.80 1.79
C ILE A 94 1.02 -8.39 2.73
N GLY A 95 0.62 -8.69 3.95
CA GLY A 95 1.52 -9.22 5.00
C GLY A 95 2.51 -8.20 5.61
N ASN A 96 2.68 -7.01 5.02
CA ASN A 96 3.61 -5.98 5.49
C ASN A 96 2.91 -4.79 6.17
N VAL A 97 1.66 -4.52 5.80
CA VAL A 97 0.85 -3.41 6.35
C VAL A 97 -0.53 -3.96 6.71
N PRO A 98 -1.11 -3.57 7.85
CA PRO A 98 -2.43 -4.05 8.26
C PRO A 98 -3.54 -3.37 7.45
N ILE A 99 -3.60 -3.67 6.15
CA ILE A 99 -4.52 -3.02 5.19
C ILE A 99 -5.97 -3.46 5.36
N THR A 100 -6.22 -4.57 6.07
CA THR A 100 -7.57 -5.14 6.28
C THR A 100 -8.25 -4.67 7.57
N GLN A 101 -7.55 -3.93 8.44
CA GLN A 101 -8.17 -3.42 9.65
C GLN A 101 -9.42 -2.59 9.36
N GLY A 102 -10.49 -2.90 10.08
CA GLY A 102 -11.80 -2.27 9.91
C GLY A 102 -12.61 -2.79 8.71
N PHE A 103 -12.10 -3.78 7.95
CA PHE A 103 -12.85 -4.40 6.87
C PHE A 103 -13.90 -5.37 7.46
N ALA A 104 -15.16 -5.11 7.18
CA ALA A 104 -16.29 -5.84 7.75
C ALA A 104 -16.83 -6.91 6.81
N LYS A 105 -17.53 -7.92 7.37
CA LYS A 105 -18.27 -8.93 6.61
C LYS A 105 -19.31 -8.27 5.69
N GLY A 106 -19.42 -8.76 4.47
CA GLY A 106 -20.33 -8.21 3.46
C GLY A 106 -19.80 -6.99 2.71
N SER A 107 -18.62 -6.50 3.04
CA SER A 107 -17.88 -5.51 2.23
C SER A 107 -17.35 -6.14 0.95
N VAL A 108 -16.80 -5.31 0.04
CA VAL A 108 -16.25 -5.80 -1.22
C VAL A 108 -14.79 -5.40 -1.36
N VAL A 109 -13.99 -6.23 -2.04
CA VAL A 109 -12.56 -5.96 -2.24
C VAL A 109 -12.15 -6.15 -3.69
N ALA A 110 -11.34 -5.20 -4.21
CA ALA A 110 -10.66 -5.31 -5.50
C ALA A 110 -9.15 -5.34 -5.27
N VAL A 111 -8.45 -6.34 -5.81
CA VAL A 111 -7.02 -6.53 -5.60
C VAL A 111 -6.28 -6.63 -6.92
N ASN A 112 -5.20 -5.85 -7.05
CA ASN A 112 -4.23 -6.03 -8.11
C ASN A 112 -3.30 -7.18 -7.77
N THR A 113 -3.57 -8.36 -8.33
CA THR A 113 -2.82 -9.60 -8.08
C THR A 113 -3.08 -10.63 -9.16
N THR A 114 -2.23 -11.65 -9.23
CA THR A 114 -2.44 -12.87 -10.03
C THR A 114 -3.06 -14.01 -9.23
N LEU A 115 -3.26 -13.85 -7.93
CA LEU A 115 -3.87 -14.84 -7.05
C LEU A 115 -5.37 -15.00 -7.35
N SER A 116 -5.92 -16.16 -7.02
CA SER A 116 -7.36 -16.38 -7.03
C SER A 116 -8.06 -15.64 -5.89
N PRO A 117 -9.37 -15.40 -5.97
CA PRO A 117 -10.13 -14.78 -4.88
C PRO A 117 -10.04 -15.54 -3.55
N GLU A 118 -9.98 -16.87 -3.58
CA GLU A 118 -9.83 -17.71 -2.39
C GLU A 118 -8.45 -17.54 -1.76
N GLU A 119 -7.39 -17.52 -2.57
CA GLU A 119 -6.03 -17.26 -2.11
C GLU A 119 -5.90 -15.86 -1.51
N VAL A 120 -6.51 -14.83 -2.13
CA VAL A 120 -6.55 -13.46 -1.58
C VAL A 120 -7.28 -13.42 -0.24
N MET A 121 -8.42 -14.14 -0.11
CA MET A 121 -9.12 -14.24 1.17
C MET A 121 -8.21 -14.82 2.25
N ASP A 122 -7.41 -15.82 1.91
CA ASP A 122 -6.50 -16.49 2.85
C ASP A 122 -5.29 -15.62 3.20
N GLU A 123 -4.66 -15.01 2.22
CA GLU A 123 -3.48 -14.15 2.43
C GLU A 123 -3.79 -12.87 3.22
N LEU A 124 -4.98 -12.32 3.05
CA LEU A 124 -5.44 -11.12 3.73
C LEU A 124 -6.28 -11.41 4.97
N GLU A 125 -6.56 -12.69 5.29
CA GLU A 125 -7.43 -13.10 6.39
C GLU A 125 -8.77 -12.34 6.40
N LEU A 126 -9.42 -12.25 5.21
CA LEU A 126 -10.63 -11.45 5.05
C LEU A 126 -11.85 -12.14 5.66
N PRO A 127 -12.71 -11.41 6.38
CA PRO A 127 -14.05 -11.90 6.71
C PRO A 127 -14.86 -12.12 5.43
N GLY A 128 -15.98 -12.85 5.53
CA GLY A 128 -16.82 -13.15 4.38
C GLY A 128 -17.16 -11.92 3.54
N CYS A 129 -16.73 -11.87 2.28
CA CYS A 129 -16.83 -10.72 1.40
C CYS A 129 -16.85 -11.12 -0.08
N LYS A 130 -17.18 -10.18 -0.94
CA LYS A 130 -17.04 -10.32 -2.39
C LYS A 130 -15.66 -9.87 -2.82
N VAL A 131 -14.94 -10.73 -3.56
CA VAL A 131 -13.56 -10.50 -3.98
C VAL A 131 -13.47 -10.41 -5.49
N TYR A 132 -12.73 -9.44 -6.00
CA TYR A 132 -12.36 -9.29 -7.41
C TYR A 132 -10.86 -9.15 -7.56
N CYS A 133 -10.23 -10.09 -8.24
CA CYS A 133 -8.79 -10.12 -8.49
C CYS A 133 -8.50 -9.82 -9.95
N VAL A 134 -7.54 -8.92 -10.23
CA VAL A 134 -7.13 -8.57 -11.60
C VAL A 134 -5.64 -8.27 -11.63
N ASP A 135 -4.94 -8.77 -12.64
CA ASP A 135 -3.53 -8.41 -12.91
C ASP A 135 -3.47 -7.04 -13.62
N ALA A 136 -3.73 -5.98 -12.84
CA ALA A 136 -3.70 -4.60 -13.34
C ALA A 136 -2.29 -4.16 -13.74
N LEU A 137 -1.25 -4.77 -13.16
CA LEU A 137 0.14 -4.49 -13.52
C LEU A 137 0.44 -4.99 -14.95
N LYS A 138 0.04 -6.21 -15.29
CA LYS A 138 0.16 -6.75 -16.65
C LYS A 138 -0.59 -5.88 -17.66
N ILE A 139 -1.85 -5.53 -17.37
CA ILE A 139 -2.65 -4.63 -18.21
C ILE A 139 -1.93 -3.29 -18.42
N SER A 140 -1.39 -2.70 -17.36
CA SER A 140 -0.63 -1.45 -17.40
C SER A 140 0.59 -1.54 -18.33
N MET A 141 1.34 -2.65 -18.27
CA MET A 141 2.53 -2.85 -19.10
C MET A 141 2.17 -3.04 -20.58
N GLU A 142 1.13 -3.81 -20.86
CA GLU A 142 0.67 -4.09 -22.23
C GLU A 142 0.09 -2.85 -22.92
N GLU A 143 -0.75 -2.09 -22.23
CA GLU A 143 -1.36 -0.87 -22.75
C GLU A 143 -0.45 0.38 -22.62
N LYS A 144 0.69 0.26 -21.94
CA LYS A 144 1.68 1.32 -21.68
C LYS A 144 1.08 2.54 -20.98
N ILE A 145 0.23 2.31 -20.00
CA ILE A 145 -0.43 3.33 -19.19
C ILE A 145 -0.32 2.98 -17.70
N PRO A 146 -0.50 3.94 -16.78
CA PRO A 146 -0.51 3.64 -15.35
C PRO A 146 -1.62 2.66 -14.93
N LEU A 147 -1.34 1.78 -13.98
CA LEU A 147 -2.26 0.71 -13.55
C LEU A 147 -3.55 1.20 -12.88
N ASN A 148 -3.59 2.45 -12.44
CA ASN A 148 -4.74 3.04 -11.76
C ASN A 148 -6.03 3.00 -12.58
N THR A 149 -5.92 3.06 -13.91
CA THR A 149 -7.10 2.99 -14.80
C THR A 149 -7.69 1.58 -14.84
N ALA A 150 -6.86 0.53 -14.89
CA ALA A 150 -7.33 -0.85 -14.79
C ALA A 150 -7.98 -1.12 -13.42
N MET A 151 -7.38 -0.58 -12.34
CA MET A 151 -7.97 -0.67 -10.99
C MET A 151 -9.31 0.07 -10.87
N LEU A 152 -9.51 1.19 -11.57
CA LEU A 152 -10.83 1.84 -11.64
C LEU A 152 -11.87 0.94 -12.29
N GLY A 153 -11.50 0.17 -13.33
CA GLY A 153 -12.36 -0.86 -13.92
C GLY A 153 -12.74 -1.94 -12.91
N ALA A 154 -11.76 -2.45 -12.16
CA ALA A 154 -11.97 -3.45 -11.10
C ALA A 154 -12.89 -2.93 -9.97
N ILE A 155 -12.68 -1.68 -9.53
CA ILE A 155 -13.52 -1.03 -8.51
C ILE A 155 -14.96 -0.88 -9.00
N ALA A 156 -15.16 -0.41 -10.24
CA ALA A 156 -16.49 -0.31 -10.82
C ALA A 156 -17.18 -1.69 -10.88
N LYS A 157 -16.44 -2.73 -11.28
CA LYS A 157 -16.95 -4.11 -11.37
C LYS A 157 -17.42 -4.63 -10.02
N VAL A 158 -16.55 -4.61 -9.01
CA VAL A 158 -16.86 -5.22 -7.71
C VAL A 158 -17.89 -4.42 -6.92
N SER A 159 -17.97 -3.11 -7.12
CA SER A 159 -18.94 -2.23 -6.43
C SER A 159 -20.39 -2.55 -6.81
N GLY A 160 -20.62 -2.97 -8.05
CA GLY A 160 -21.94 -3.34 -8.59
C GLY A 160 -22.91 -2.16 -8.79
N PHE A 161 -22.60 -0.96 -8.34
CA PHE A 161 -23.47 0.22 -8.45
C PHE A 161 -22.82 1.43 -9.15
N ILE A 162 -21.49 1.48 -9.19
CA ILE A 162 -20.77 2.57 -9.83
C ILE A 162 -20.83 2.37 -11.35
N ASP A 163 -21.38 3.37 -12.06
CA ASP A 163 -21.53 3.33 -13.51
C ASP A 163 -20.16 3.39 -14.21
N PRO A 164 -19.77 2.34 -14.96
CA PRO A 164 -18.52 2.33 -15.71
C PRO A 164 -18.41 3.48 -16.73
N GLU A 165 -19.51 3.85 -17.38
CA GLU A 165 -19.48 4.92 -18.39
C GLU A 165 -19.23 6.29 -17.76
N ALA A 166 -19.74 6.53 -16.56
CA ALA A 166 -19.46 7.75 -15.82
C ALA A 166 -17.95 7.94 -15.55
N ILE A 167 -17.25 6.84 -15.20
CA ILE A 167 -15.80 6.87 -14.99
C ILE A 167 -15.05 7.07 -16.31
N LYS A 168 -15.44 6.36 -17.37
CA LYS A 168 -14.83 6.49 -18.71
C LYS A 168 -14.93 7.91 -19.25
N ASP A 169 -16.07 8.57 -19.07
CA ASP A 169 -16.26 9.95 -19.49
C ASP A 169 -15.33 10.91 -18.76
N LEU A 170 -15.15 10.73 -17.44
CA LEU A 170 -14.18 11.51 -16.66
C LEU A 170 -12.74 11.25 -17.10
N ILE A 171 -12.38 10.02 -17.40
CA ILE A 171 -11.05 9.67 -17.91
C ILE A 171 -10.81 10.40 -19.24
N LYS A 172 -11.77 10.38 -20.18
CA LYS A 172 -11.70 11.11 -21.45
C LYS A 172 -11.55 12.62 -21.23
N GLU A 173 -12.35 13.20 -20.34
CA GLU A 173 -12.31 14.62 -20.04
C GLU A 173 -10.99 15.07 -19.40
N LYS A 174 -10.47 14.32 -18.43
CA LYS A 174 -9.25 14.69 -17.68
C LYS A 174 -7.98 14.37 -18.45
N ILE A 175 -7.87 13.15 -18.98
CA ILE A 175 -6.68 12.70 -19.70
C ILE A 175 -6.67 13.28 -21.10
N GLY A 176 -7.83 13.31 -21.79
CA GLY A 176 -7.94 13.80 -23.14
C GLY A 176 -7.53 15.27 -23.32
N LYS A 177 -7.78 16.12 -22.33
CA LYS A 177 -7.34 17.54 -22.37
C LYS A 177 -5.82 17.69 -22.36
N ARG A 178 -5.11 16.83 -21.65
CA ARG A 178 -3.65 16.97 -21.45
C ARG A 178 -2.83 15.98 -22.27
N TYR A 179 -3.35 14.78 -22.47
CA TYR A 179 -2.67 13.67 -23.14
C TYR A 179 -3.63 12.93 -24.09
N PRO A 180 -4.06 13.54 -25.22
CA PRO A 180 -5.06 12.93 -26.12
C PRO A 180 -4.66 11.55 -26.63
N HIS A 181 -3.36 11.33 -26.87
CA HIS A 181 -2.80 10.06 -27.35
C HIS A 181 -2.87 8.91 -26.33
N MET A 182 -3.14 9.20 -25.06
CA MET A 182 -3.27 8.19 -24.01
C MET A 182 -4.72 7.75 -23.77
N VAL A 183 -5.71 8.40 -24.39
CA VAL A 183 -7.12 8.12 -24.12
C VAL A 183 -7.48 6.69 -24.48
N ASP A 184 -7.13 6.23 -25.68
CA ASP A 184 -7.48 4.89 -26.17
C ASP A 184 -6.87 3.79 -25.28
N GLY A 185 -5.60 3.95 -24.88
CA GLY A 185 -4.94 3.03 -23.95
C GLY A 185 -5.63 2.97 -22.59
N ASN A 186 -6.03 4.14 -22.06
CA ASN A 186 -6.76 4.20 -20.78
C ASN A 186 -8.16 3.57 -20.89
N MET A 187 -8.88 3.77 -22.01
CA MET A 187 -10.19 3.12 -22.22
C MET A 187 -10.04 1.60 -22.24
N LYS A 188 -9.08 1.09 -23.03
CA LYS A 188 -8.80 -0.35 -23.08
C LYS A 188 -8.43 -0.93 -21.72
N ALA A 189 -7.54 -0.24 -21.00
CA ALA A 189 -7.14 -0.73 -19.68
C ALA A 189 -8.29 -0.71 -18.66
N PHE A 190 -9.16 0.29 -18.71
CA PHE A 190 -10.38 0.30 -17.90
C PHE A 190 -11.27 -0.90 -18.23
N ASP A 191 -11.57 -1.13 -19.54
CA ASP A 191 -12.42 -2.23 -19.97
C ASP A 191 -11.83 -3.59 -19.61
N ARG A 192 -10.53 -3.76 -19.76
CA ARG A 192 -9.81 -4.95 -19.36
C ARG A 192 -9.85 -5.15 -17.84
N GLY A 193 -9.59 -4.11 -17.06
CA GLY A 193 -9.70 -4.15 -15.61
C GLY A 193 -11.10 -4.52 -15.11
N PHE A 194 -12.14 -4.11 -15.87
CA PHE A 194 -13.52 -4.46 -15.58
C PHE A 194 -13.90 -5.90 -15.97
N THR A 195 -13.28 -6.48 -17.02
CA THR A 195 -13.73 -7.75 -17.62
C THR A 195 -12.78 -8.93 -17.44
N GLU A 196 -11.46 -8.70 -17.33
CA GLU A 196 -10.45 -9.77 -17.32
C GLU A 196 -10.17 -10.34 -15.93
N GLY A 197 -10.67 -9.72 -14.86
CA GLY A 197 -10.47 -10.22 -13.49
C GLY A 197 -11.36 -11.42 -13.15
N THR A 198 -10.99 -12.10 -12.08
CA THR A 198 -11.76 -13.21 -11.50
C THR A 198 -12.53 -12.69 -10.28
N GLU A 199 -13.84 -13.00 -10.25
CA GLU A 199 -14.77 -12.61 -9.18
C GLU A 199 -15.24 -13.83 -8.42
N ALA A 200 -15.27 -13.76 -7.10
CA ALA A 200 -15.97 -14.72 -6.25
C ALA A 200 -16.76 -14.02 -5.16
N ASP A 201 -17.98 -14.52 -4.91
CA ASP A 201 -18.78 -14.10 -3.76
C ASP A 201 -18.55 -15.12 -2.63
N LEU A 202 -17.74 -14.71 -1.66
CA LEU A 202 -17.38 -15.49 -0.49
C LEU A 202 -18.03 -14.93 0.78
N SER A 203 -19.12 -14.17 0.64
CA SER A 203 -19.80 -13.47 1.75
C SER A 203 -20.33 -14.40 2.85
N ASP A 204 -20.61 -15.65 2.52
CA ASP A 204 -21.06 -16.66 3.49
C ASP A 204 -19.93 -17.28 4.31
N SER A 205 -18.67 -16.96 4.01
CA SER A 205 -17.52 -17.52 4.73
C SER A 205 -17.41 -16.93 6.15
N ASP A 206 -17.23 -17.81 7.12
CA ASP A 206 -16.92 -17.48 8.52
C ASP A 206 -15.49 -17.91 8.90
N LYS A 207 -14.60 -18.11 7.89
CA LYS A 207 -13.23 -18.60 8.09
C LYS A 207 -12.38 -17.64 8.91
N TYR A 208 -12.52 -16.35 8.66
CA TYR A 208 -11.76 -15.29 9.32
C TYR A 208 -12.71 -14.31 10.01
N PRO A 209 -12.39 -13.89 11.25
CA PRO A 209 -13.21 -12.91 11.97
C PRO A 209 -12.98 -11.49 11.42
N GLU A 210 -13.91 -10.60 11.70
CA GLU A 210 -13.70 -9.17 11.50
C GLU A 210 -12.62 -8.66 12.45
N VAL A 211 -11.75 -7.78 11.94
CA VAL A 211 -10.70 -7.13 12.72
C VAL A 211 -11.03 -5.64 12.82
N ASP A 212 -11.29 -5.18 14.03
CA ASP A 212 -11.53 -3.77 14.28
C ASP A 212 -10.33 -2.90 13.90
N PHE A 213 -10.63 -1.67 13.50
CA PHE A 213 -9.59 -0.68 13.26
C PHE A 213 -9.04 -0.17 14.60
N HIS A 214 -7.76 -0.36 14.82
CA HIS A 214 -7.08 0.13 16.01
C HIS A 214 -6.15 1.29 15.66
N ARG A 215 -6.45 2.48 16.18
CA ARG A 215 -5.50 3.59 16.14
C ARG A 215 -4.37 3.28 17.12
N VAL A 216 -3.15 3.30 16.62
CA VAL A 216 -1.98 3.25 17.49
C VAL A 216 -1.95 4.55 18.28
N LYS A 217 -2.23 4.46 19.58
CA LYS A 217 -2.05 5.59 20.51
C LYS A 217 -0.58 5.63 20.90
N PRO A 218 0.09 6.79 20.80
CA PRO A 218 1.44 6.93 21.36
C PRO A 218 1.38 6.76 22.88
N ASP A 219 2.44 6.16 23.45
CA ASP A 219 2.56 5.98 24.90
C ASP A 219 2.55 7.31 25.67
N LEU A 220 3.05 8.37 25.01
CA LEU A 220 3.04 9.73 25.51
C LEU A 220 2.17 10.61 24.60
N GLY A 221 1.29 11.39 25.22
CA GLY A 221 0.43 12.37 24.59
C GLY A 221 0.18 13.55 25.53
N PHE A 222 -0.65 14.49 25.15
CA PHE A 222 -0.88 15.74 25.90
C PHE A 222 -1.31 15.54 27.36
N GLU A 223 -1.87 14.36 27.69
CA GLU A 223 -2.33 14.03 29.07
C GLU A 223 -1.19 13.53 29.97
N ASN A 224 -0.15 12.95 29.39
CA ASN A 224 0.90 12.24 30.15
C ASN A 224 2.33 12.60 29.68
N GLU A 225 2.48 13.64 28.85
CA GLU A 225 3.79 14.17 28.50
C GLU A 225 4.55 14.72 29.71
N PRO A 226 5.88 14.54 29.76
CA PRO A 226 6.72 15.20 30.77
C PRO A 226 6.58 16.72 30.69
N MET A 227 6.77 17.38 31.85
CA MET A 227 6.77 18.83 31.94
C MET A 227 7.77 19.44 30.92
N GLY A 228 7.29 20.37 30.09
CA GLY A 228 8.05 20.97 29.00
C GLY A 228 7.81 20.33 27.65
N GLY A 229 6.95 19.31 27.53
CA GLY A 229 6.58 18.69 26.26
C GLY A 229 7.71 17.88 25.61
N ILE A 230 8.66 17.40 26.40
CA ILE A 230 9.79 16.62 25.91
C ILE A 230 9.33 15.21 25.56
N ILE A 231 9.39 14.85 24.30
CA ILE A 231 9.17 13.47 23.85
C ILE A 231 10.41 12.65 24.20
N THR A 232 10.30 11.81 25.23
CA THR A 232 11.40 10.96 25.71
C THR A 232 11.52 9.65 24.93
N ASN A 233 10.52 9.32 24.12
CA ASN A 233 10.52 8.14 23.28
C ASN A 233 11.30 8.45 21.99
N PRO A 234 12.25 7.60 21.53
CA PRO A 234 13.06 7.82 20.33
C PRO A 234 12.26 7.80 19.01
N GLY A 235 10.95 8.00 19.09
CA GLY A 235 10.07 8.11 17.94
C GLY A 235 9.63 6.76 17.36
N ASN A 236 8.77 6.83 16.37
CA ASN A 236 8.17 5.67 15.72
C ASN A 236 9.10 4.96 14.73
N THR A 237 10.33 5.43 14.53
CA THR A 237 11.28 4.85 13.57
C THR A 237 11.60 3.40 13.89
N ILE A 238 11.71 3.05 15.17
CA ILE A 238 11.97 1.68 15.63
C ILE A 238 10.86 0.71 15.20
N LEU A 239 9.63 1.20 15.06
CA LEU A 239 8.46 0.39 14.68
C LEU A 239 8.22 0.36 13.17
N LYS A 240 8.98 1.11 12.38
CA LYS A 240 8.81 1.15 10.92
C LYS A 240 9.31 -0.13 10.27
N ASN A 241 8.52 -0.61 9.30
CA ASN A 241 8.91 -1.67 8.39
C ASN A 241 8.85 -1.12 6.96
N HIS A 242 10.00 -1.02 6.30
CA HIS A 242 10.12 -0.51 4.93
C HIS A 242 10.03 -1.61 3.85
N ALA A 243 9.72 -2.85 4.22
CA ALA A 243 9.58 -3.94 3.26
C ALA A 243 8.60 -3.61 2.11
N ALA A 244 7.48 -2.93 2.44
CA ALA A 244 6.50 -2.50 1.43
C ALA A 244 7.03 -1.46 0.42
N SER A 245 8.18 -0.82 0.70
CA SER A 245 8.80 0.17 -0.19
C SER A 245 9.84 -0.44 -1.13
N ARG A 246 10.14 -1.73 -1.00
CA ARG A 246 11.11 -2.41 -1.86
C ARG A 246 10.56 -2.60 -3.27
N VAL A 247 11.48 -2.56 -4.22
CA VAL A 247 11.18 -2.74 -5.65
C VAL A 247 11.64 -4.11 -6.17
N GLY A 248 11.64 -5.10 -5.28
CA GLY A 248 11.98 -6.49 -5.61
C GLY A 248 13.45 -6.84 -5.51
N TYR A 249 14.30 -5.98 -4.94
CA TYR A 249 15.72 -6.24 -4.71
C TYR A 249 16.11 -5.94 -3.27
N VAL A 250 17.12 -6.70 -2.78
CA VAL A 250 17.74 -6.50 -1.47
C VAL A 250 19.26 -6.65 -1.56
N PRO A 251 20.06 -5.96 -0.73
CA PRO A 251 21.48 -6.21 -0.62
C PRO A 251 21.71 -7.49 0.21
N LEU A 252 22.51 -8.44 -0.30
CA LEU A 252 22.99 -9.57 0.47
C LEU A 252 24.44 -9.30 0.90
N TRP A 253 24.70 -9.48 2.20
CA TRP A 253 26.03 -9.24 2.78
C TRP A 253 26.85 -10.52 2.89
N HIS A 254 28.11 -10.45 2.44
CA HIS A 254 29.13 -11.50 2.48
C HIS A 254 30.19 -11.11 3.51
N GLU A 255 30.16 -11.73 4.69
CA GLU A 255 31.03 -11.41 5.80
C GLU A 255 32.52 -11.62 5.47
N ASP A 256 32.84 -12.70 4.78
CA ASP A 256 34.20 -13.09 4.39
C ASP A 256 34.89 -12.10 3.45
N LEU A 257 34.14 -11.27 2.74
CA LEU A 257 34.66 -10.23 1.85
C LEU A 257 34.68 -8.85 2.54
N CYS A 258 34.00 -8.70 3.67
CA CYS A 258 33.78 -7.40 4.28
C CYS A 258 35.01 -6.86 5.02
N THR A 259 35.43 -5.66 4.67
CA THR A 259 36.53 -4.93 5.34
C THR A 259 36.07 -4.04 6.49
N HIS A 260 34.80 -3.97 6.77
CA HIS A 260 34.16 -3.16 7.82
C HIS A 260 34.44 -1.65 7.68
N CYS A 261 34.61 -1.15 6.45
CA CYS A 261 34.99 0.26 6.18
C CYS A 261 33.91 1.27 6.55
N GLY A 262 32.60 0.88 6.57
CA GLY A 262 31.48 1.74 6.92
C GLY A 262 30.91 2.56 5.77
N ASP A 263 31.45 2.49 4.54
CA ASP A 263 30.96 3.27 3.38
C ASP A 263 29.50 2.97 3.05
N CYS A 264 29.07 1.72 3.26
CA CYS A 264 27.68 1.30 3.07
C CYS A 264 26.71 1.97 4.05
N ASP A 265 27.11 2.23 5.30
CA ASP A 265 26.30 2.93 6.29
C ASP A 265 26.23 4.43 6.00
N LEU A 266 27.37 5.05 5.67
CA LEU A 266 27.43 6.47 5.32
C LEU A 266 26.55 6.82 4.11
N THR A 267 26.39 5.86 3.18
CA THR A 267 25.56 6.06 1.98
C THR A 267 24.12 5.65 2.14
N CYS A 268 23.79 4.89 3.19
CA CYS A 268 22.45 4.37 3.42
C CYS A 268 21.49 5.47 3.89
N PRO A 269 20.42 5.78 3.13
CA PRO A 269 19.47 6.84 3.53
C PRO A 269 18.60 6.46 4.73
N ASP A 270 18.57 5.18 5.10
CA ASP A 270 17.70 4.63 6.15
C ASP A 270 18.52 4.02 7.31
N HIS A 271 19.86 4.13 7.27
CA HIS A 271 20.78 3.60 8.29
C HIS A 271 20.49 2.14 8.68
N CYS A 272 20.40 1.26 7.66
CA CYS A 272 20.06 -0.15 7.86
C CYS A 272 21.27 -1.03 8.20
N MET A 273 22.49 -0.51 8.10
CA MET A 273 23.71 -1.28 8.36
C MET A 273 23.95 -1.34 9.86
N VAL A 274 24.11 -2.55 10.36
CA VAL A 274 24.33 -2.79 11.82
C VAL A 274 25.80 -2.96 12.06
N PHE A 275 26.33 -2.10 12.93
CA PHE A 275 27.74 -2.12 13.34
C PHE A 275 27.84 -2.23 14.86
N GLU A 276 28.80 -3.02 15.33
CA GLU A 276 29.11 -3.19 16.75
C GLU A 276 30.60 -3.08 17.02
N LYS A 277 30.92 -2.63 18.23
CA LYS A 277 32.30 -2.65 18.73
C LYS A 277 32.66 -4.03 19.24
N ASP A 278 33.78 -4.54 18.80
CA ASP A 278 34.32 -5.83 19.23
C ASP A 278 35.86 -5.82 19.15
N LEU A 279 36.50 -6.84 19.71
CA LEU A 279 37.95 -7.00 19.65
C LEU A 279 38.34 -7.78 18.39
N ASN A 280 39.30 -7.26 17.64
CA ASN A 280 39.90 -8.03 16.55
C ASN A 280 40.84 -9.12 17.08
N GLU A 281 41.37 -9.98 16.18
CA GLU A 281 42.29 -11.08 16.50
C GLU A 281 43.55 -10.65 17.28
N LYS A 282 43.91 -9.36 17.22
CA LYS A 282 45.06 -8.77 17.93
C LYS A 282 44.66 -8.15 19.28
N GLY A 283 43.40 -8.32 19.72
CA GLY A 283 42.87 -7.75 20.95
C GLY A 283 42.66 -6.24 20.91
N LYS A 284 42.60 -5.62 19.71
CA LYS A 284 42.32 -4.19 19.54
C LYS A 284 40.83 -3.99 19.28
N GLU A 285 40.22 -3.05 19.99
CA GLU A 285 38.81 -2.64 19.75
C GLU A 285 38.68 -2.05 18.33
N MET A 286 37.71 -2.56 17.57
CA MET A 286 37.33 -2.12 16.26
C MET A 286 35.81 -2.15 16.12
N VAL A 287 35.25 -1.53 15.06
CA VAL A 287 33.84 -1.56 14.73
C VAL A 287 33.65 -2.54 13.59
N PHE A 288 32.78 -3.52 13.78
CA PHE A 288 32.49 -4.59 12.83
C PHE A 288 31.07 -4.48 12.30
N MET A 289 30.89 -4.61 11.00
CA MET A 289 29.56 -4.83 10.40
C MET A 289 29.04 -6.20 10.81
N ARG A 290 27.78 -6.27 11.24
CA ARG A 290 27.08 -7.50 11.64
C ARG A 290 26.03 -7.95 10.65
N GLY A 291 25.61 -7.06 9.76
CA GLY A 291 24.62 -7.36 8.72
C GLY A 291 23.75 -6.16 8.36
N VAL A 292 22.66 -6.46 7.68
CA VAL A 292 21.65 -5.50 7.23
C VAL A 292 20.34 -5.70 8.00
N ASP A 293 19.81 -4.65 8.62
CA ASP A 293 18.44 -4.71 9.17
C ASP A 293 17.42 -4.49 8.06
N TYR A 294 16.87 -5.61 7.59
CA TYR A 294 15.89 -5.61 6.51
C TYR A 294 14.53 -5.00 6.88
N ASN A 295 14.25 -4.70 8.15
CA ASN A 295 13.05 -3.94 8.50
C ASN A 295 13.10 -2.52 7.96
N TYR A 296 14.28 -1.91 7.97
CA TYR A 296 14.47 -0.54 7.53
C TYR A 296 14.95 -0.44 6.09
N CYS A 297 15.45 -1.53 5.50
CA CYS A 297 15.97 -1.56 4.15
C CYS A 297 14.84 -1.44 3.12
N LYS A 298 14.90 -0.40 2.26
CA LYS A 298 13.98 -0.21 1.13
C LYS A 298 14.50 -0.73 -0.21
N GLY A 299 15.63 -1.44 -0.23
CA GLY A 299 16.15 -2.08 -1.43
C GLY A 299 16.71 -1.10 -2.48
N CYS A 300 17.21 0.08 -2.08
CA CYS A 300 17.73 1.07 -3.01
C CYS A 300 19.12 0.75 -3.60
N LEU A 301 19.80 -0.26 -3.08
CA LEU A 301 21.08 -0.84 -3.52
C LEU A 301 22.29 0.11 -3.52
N ARG A 302 22.19 1.33 -2.98
CA ARG A 302 23.33 2.26 -2.91
C ARG A 302 24.53 1.69 -2.17
N CYS A 303 24.28 0.85 -1.16
CA CYS A 303 25.33 0.16 -0.41
C CYS A 303 26.07 -0.88 -1.26
N VAL A 304 25.43 -1.46 -2.25
CA VAL A 304 26.06 -2.37 -3.24
C VAL A 304 26.98 -1.57 -4.14
N ASP A 305 26.48 -0.47 -4.72
CA ASP A 305 27.24 0.37 -5.67
C ASP A 305 28.51 0.96 -5.07
N ILE A 306 28.54 1.23 -3.75
CA ILE A 306 29.65 1.88 -3.07
C ILE A 306 30.63 0.89 -2.43
N CYS A 307 30.33 -0.38 -2.32
CA CYS A 307 31.11 -1.35 -1.58
C CYS A 307 32.46 -1.65 -2.27
N PRO A 308 33.61 -1.23 -1.72
CA PRO A 308 34.90 -1.39 -2.42
C PRO A 308 35.33 -2.86 -2.60
N PRO A 309 35.06 -3.79 -1.63
CA PRO A 309 35.42 -5.20 -1.79
C PRO A 309 34.28 -6.05 -2.39
N ASP A 310 33.20 -5.45 -2.92
CA ASP A 310 32.02 -6.17 -3.40
C ASP A 310 31.40 -7.15 -2.37
N ALA A 311 31.53 -6.79 -1.08
CA ALA A 311 30.97 -7.58 0.02
C ALA A 311 29.45 -7.45 0.15
N LEU A 312 28.79 -6.64 -0.68
CA LEU A 312 27.34 -6.52 -0.78
C LEU A 312 26.95 -6.75 -2.23
N THR A 313 26.06 -7.72 -2.47
CA THR A 313 25.50 -8.04 -3.79
C THR A 313 24.03 -7.71 -3.88
N ALA A 314 23.53 -7.40 -5.08
CA ALA A 314 22.11 -7.16 -5.32
C ALA A 314 21.42 -8.49 -5.63
N GLU A 315 20.45 -8.88 -4.80
CA GLU A 315 19.69 -10.10 -4.99
C GLU A 315 18.21 -9.81 -5.23
N VAL A 316 17.56 -10.67 -5.99
CA VAL A 316 16.09 -10.60 -6.17
C VAL A 316 15.45 -11.02 -4.86
N GLU A 317 14.58 -10.17 -4.28
CA GLU A 317 14.00 -10.38 -2.95
C GLU A 317 13.28 -11.74 -2.81
N SER A 318 12.59 -12.19 -3.87
CA SER A 318 11.88 -13.48 -3.86
C SER A 318 12.80 -14.71 -3.82
N THR A 319 14.10 -14.56 -4.08
CA THR A 319 15.08 -15.65 -4.02
C THR A 319 15.83 -15.72 -2.69
N VAL A 320 15.55 -14.79 -1.77
CA VAL A 320 16.27 -14.64 -0.49
C VAL A 320 15.31 -14.81 0.67
N ASP A 321 15.65 -15.65 1.64
CA ASP A 321 14.88 -15.78 2.89
C ASP A 321 15.23 -14.64 3.85
N ILE A 322 14.45 -13.55 3.76
CA ILE A 322 14.60 -12.38 4.63
C ILE A 322 14.39 -12.72 6.11
N LYS A 323 13.53 -13.71 6.43
CA LYS A 323 13.27 -14.10 7.82
C LYS A 323 14.49 -14.78 8.43
N GLU A 324 15.15 -15.64 7.66
CA GLU A 324 16.39 -16.30 8.08
C GLU A 324 17.51 -15.28 8.28
N LEU A 325 17.72 -14.37 7.33
CA LEU A 325 18.73 -13.31 7.46
C LEU A 325 18.50 -12.40 8.67
N ARG A 326 17.25 -12.11 9.01
CA ARG A 326 16.90 -11.35 10.23
C ARG A 326 17.14 -12.15 11.50
N ALA A 327 16.91 -13.45 11.49
CA ALA A 327 17.20 -14.32 12.62
C ALA A 327 18.71 -14.42 12.85
N ASP A 328 19.49 -14.55 11.78
CA ASP A 328 20.96 -14.55 11.81
C ASP A 328 21.51 -13.25 12.40
N LEU A 329 21.04 -12.09 11.91
CA LEU A 329 21.44 -10.79 12.47
C LEU A 329 21.17 -10.70 13.98
N ARG A 330 19.98 -11.12 14.43
CA ARG A 330 19.64 -11.13 15.87
C ARG A 330 20.51 -12.03 16.70
N SER A 331 21.01 -13.12 16.14
CA SER A 331 21.93 -14.05 16.83
C SER A 331 23.33 -13.48 16.98
N ARG A 332 23.68 -12.47 16.18
CA ARG A 332 25.00 -11.78 16.18
C ARG A 332 25.05 -10.58 17.12
N LEU A 333 23.87 -10.06 17.50
CA LEU A 333 23.68 -8.94 18.43
C LEU A 333 23.41 -9.44 19.86
#